data_a8c15dd232a20fcb05ad509417785951
#
_entry.id   a8c15dd232a20fcb05ad509417785951
#
_cell.length_a   1.000
_cell.length_b   1.000
_cell.length_c   1.000
_cell.angle_alpha   90.00
_cell.angle_beta   90.00
_cell.angle_gamma   90.00
#
_symmetry.space_group_name_H-M   'P 1'
#
loop_
_entity.id
_entity.type
_entity.pdbx_description
1 polymer ?
#
loop_
_entity_poly.entity_id
_entity_poly.type
_entity_poly.pdbx_seq_one_letter_code
_entity_poly.pdbx_strand_id
1 'polypeptide(L)'
;MNKRVFSLPINPKLSEEFVTNTFLPFLKEYREYILDLYFTCRIPPFDQDAMGDCFTVNEALIESACYISNQSDIPLSATFNNIWVRPDQKNLDLWIKEFAPVYNSGVRVVTLPHTSWVSTGQIQAAFPELFIKNTILREVTKPSEIVSLAEAGFNYINLDRDLMRDQEQLIRIRKAKDYCKFLGKPVMLSMLVNETCWGGCPIMPEHYQYNSTRTKDDPIFFASPISRVSCSTWDIEHPEADLKQANLPPWRDDWEEMLELGIDTFKLHGRESMMRLQESMDLIKRWADNEEYMFPEYKKYEKQLQMKESPLKKWREKIKTCKFDCWDCNYCEAVVEAHMKKSELVMHPQVETCIEAFNNSGKYLSNHRTYDPKDPSAYYNVEGLTSPRVRHFLNNLCSQEGAVYLEVGVYAGSTFCAAVQNNDMVAAYANDNWSQPNLQPAREDLELTLENVTVDTFVKNLQENVTTETLDFDIQVLNGDSSGLGKKDFKHNVNIIFYDGDNSEGKMREFFLNMIEFTEDVFTLVVDDANIEQNIAITKRFIDGM
;
A
#
# COMPACT_ATOMS: atom_id res chain seq x y z
N MET A 1 -33.42 1.39 8.98
CA MET A 1 -32.32 0.96 8.09
C MET A 1 -31.60 -0.23 8.71
N ASN A 2 -31.14 -1.18 7.90
CA ASN A 2 -30.25 -2.23 8.39
C ASN A 2 -28.95 -1.56 8.85
N LYS A 3 -28.53 -1.78 10.09
CA LYS A 3 -27.31 -1.17 10.60
C LYS A 3 -26.04 -1.83 10.03
N ARG A 4 -26.12 -3.09 9.58
CA ARG A 4 -24.99 -3.86 9.05
C ARG A 4 -24.71 -3.47 7.62
N VAL A 5 -23.84 -2.48 7.44
CA VAL A 5 -23.53 -1.90 6.12
C VAL A 5 -22.08 -2.10 5.68
N PHE A 6 -21.21 -2.69 6.50
CA PHE A 6 -19.79 -2.85 6.16
C PHE A 6 -19.38 -4.30 5.94
N SER A 7 -18.62 -4.54 4.88
CA SER A 7 -17.87 -5.77 4.64
C SER A 7 -16.40 -5.49 4.92
N LEU A 8 -15.86 -6.10 6.00
CA LEU A 8 -14.52 -5.79 6.51
C LEU A 8 -13.53 -6.91 6.15
N PRO A 9 -12.30 -6.60 5.69
CA PRO A 9 -11.31 -7.61 5.37
C PRO A 9 -10.67 -8.22 6.62
N ILE A 10 -10.27 -9.49 6.51
CA ILE A 10 -9.27 -10.11 7.38
C ILE A 10 -7.93 -10.01 6.65
N ASN A 11 -6.96 -9.32 7.26
CA ASN A 11 -5.62 -9.23 6.72
C ASN A 11 -4.83 -10.53 6.99
N PRO A 12 -4.11 -11.08 6.00
CA PRO A 12 -3.33 -12.30 6.19
C PRO A 12 -2.13 -12.15 7.14
N LYS A 13 -1.72 -10.93 7.44
CA LYS A 13 -0.58 -10.61 8.32
C LYS A 13 -0.99 -10.33 9.76
N LEU A 14 -2.24 -10.60 10.15
CA LEU A 14 -2.70 -10.43 11.53
C LEU A 14 -1.89 -11.31 12.49
N SER A 15 -1.19 -10.68 13.44
CA SER A 15 -0.57 -11.40 14.54
C SER A 15 -1.62 -11.87 15.55
N GLU A 16 -1.34 -12.96 16.28
CA GLU A 16 -2.22 -13.47 17.32
C GLU A 16 -2.48 -12.41 18.41
N GLU A 17 -1.47 -11.62 18.74
CA GLU A 17 -1.56 -10.51 19.68
C GLU A 17 -2.52 -9.43 19.20
N PHE A 18 -2.41 -9.00 17.95
CA PHE A 18 -3.31 -8.01 17.36
C PHE A 18 -4.75 -8.54 17.29
N VAL A 19 -4.92 -9.79 16.90
CA VAL A 19 -6.25 -10.44 16.87
C VAL A 19 -6.89 -10.41 18.25
N THR A 20 -6.14 -10.79 19.28
CA THR A 20 -6.68 -10.92 20.64
C THR A 20 -6.93 -9.58 21.32
N ASN A 21 -5.97 -8.63 21.19
CA ASN A 21 -5.98 -7.40 21.96
C ASN A 21 -6.66 -6.22 21.24
N THR A 22 -6.79 -6.29 19.91
CA THR A 22 -7.31 -5.17 19.11
C THR A 22 -8.48 -5.58 18.23
N PHE A 23 -8.30 -6.58 17.35
CA PHE A 23 -9.28 -6.86 16.31
C PHE A 23 -10.56 -7.51 16.85
N LEU A 24 -10.47 -8.54 17.68
CA LEU A 24 -11.65 -9.18 18.29
C LEU A 24 -12.43 -8.24 19.23
N PRO A 25 -11.81 -7.44 20.11
CA PRO A 25 -12.51 -6.41 20.85
C PRO A 25 -13.27 -5.44 19.94
N PHE A 26 -12.62 -4.93 18.90
CA PHE A 26 -13.23 -4.06 17.91
C PHE A 26 -14.45 -4.72 17.22
N LEU A 27 -14.30 -5.95 16.73
CA LEU A 27 -15.38 -6.66 16.07
C LEU A 27 -16.60 -6.87 16.98
N LYS A 28 -16.39 -7.15 18.27
CA LYS A 28 -17.47 -7.32 19.24
C LYS A 28 -18.19 -5.99 19.53
N GLU A 29 -17.44 -4.90 19.65
CA GLU A 29 -17.98 -3.56 19.91
C GLU A 29 -18.81 -3.04 18.72
N TYR A 30 -18.28 -3.20 17.49
CA TYR A 30 -18.90 -2.66 16.27
C TYR A 30 -19.67 -3.70 15.45
N ARG A 31 -19.98 -4.87 16.02
CA ARG A 31 -20.65 -5.99 15.34
C ARG A 31 -21.94 -5.58 14.62
N GLU A 32 -22.71 -4.69 15.19
CA GLU A 32 -23.98 -4.25 14.62
C GLU A 32 -23.85 -3.49 13.28
N TYR A 33 -22.64 -3.01 12.93
CA TYR A 33 -22.36 -2.31 11.69
C TYR A 33 -21.72 -3.20 10.63
N ILE A 34 -21.19 -4.38 11.01
CA ILE A 34 -20.43 -5.27 10.13
C ILE A 34 -21.36 -6.39 9.63
N LEU A 35 -21.48 -6.49 8.31
CA LEU A 35 -22.28 -7.52 7.63
C LEU A 35 -21.54 -8.84 7.53
N ASP A 36 -20.32 -8.80 7.01
CA ASP A 36 -19.45 -9.96 6.86
C ASP A 36 -17.97 -9.60 7.03
N LEU A 37 -17.16 -10.63 7.36
CA LEU A 37 -15.71 -10.57 7.30
C LEU A 37 -15.27 -11.31 6.06
N TYR A 38 -14.47 -10.68 5.18
CA TYR A 38 -14.02 -11.35 3.97
C TYR A 38 -12.50 -11.60 3.99
N PHE A 39 -12.08 -12.73 3.45
CA PHE A 39 -10.69 -13.15 3.37
C PHE A 39 -10.38 -13.80 2.03
N THR A 40 -9.10 -13.83 1.64
CA THR A 40 -8.64 -14.58 0.48
C THR A 40 -8.59 -16.04 0.85
N CYS A 41 -9.43 -16.85 0.20
CA CYS A 41 -9.44 -18.30 0.45
C CYS A 41 -8.50 -18.99 -0.52
N ARG A 42 -7.53 -19.73 0.04
CA ARG A 42 -6.47 -20.34 -0.74
C ARG A 42 -6.72 -21.82 -0.93
N ILE A 43 -7.22 -22.15 -2.10
CA ILE A 43 -7.46 -23.50 -2.59
C ILE A 43 -6.83 -23.60 -3.98
N PRO A 44 -5.68 -24.30 -4.15
CA PRO A 44 -5.08 -24.47 -5.48
C PRO A 44 -6.02 -25.21 -6.45
N PRO A 45 -6.10 -24.82 -7.71
CA PRO A 45 -5.43 -23.70 -8.40
C PRO A 45 -6.23 -22.38 -8.36
N PHE A 46 -7.18 -22.23 -7.44
CA PHE A 46 -8.11 -21.10 -7.34
C PHE A 46 -7.59 -19.99 -6.41
N ASP A 47 -6.43 -20.19 -5.84
CA ASP A 47 -5.85 -19.47 -4.71
C ASP A 47 -5.11 -18.17 -5.08
N GLN A 48 -5.17 -17.75 -6.33
CA GLN A 48 -4.55 -16.50 -6.75
C GLN A 48 -5.44 -15.31 -6.44
N ASP A 49 -4.84 -14.27 -5.89
CA ASP A 49 -5.50 -13.03 -5.54
C ASP A 49 -5.02 -11.88 -6.44
N ALA A 50 -5.97 -11.12 -6.94
CA ALA A 50 -5.69 -9.95 -7.78
C ALA A 50 -5.11 -8.76 -6.98
N MET A 51 -5.16 -8.82 -5.66
CA MET A 51 -4.78 -7.71 -4.79
C MET A 51 -3.96 -8.23 -3.62
N GLY A 52 -2.68 -7.98 -3.62
CA GLY A 52 -1.90 -8.16 -2.43
C GLY A 52 -0.88 -9.29 -2.45
N ASP A 53 -0.33 -9.54 -1.31
CA ASP A 53 0.77 -10.45 -1.04
C ASP A 53 0.28 -11.90 -1.06
N CYS A 54 0.21 -12.44 -2.27
CA CYS A 54 -0.28 -13.80 -2.51
C CYS A 54 0.64 -14.89 -1.94
N PHE A 55 1.79 -14.54 -1.38
CA PHE A 55 2.82 -15.51 -0.96
C PHE A 55 2.81 -15.86 0.52
N THR A 56 2.10 -15.09 1.35
CA THR A 56 2.13 -15.24 2.81
C THR A 56 0.99 -16.09 3.39
N VAL A 57 0.13 -16.67 2.54
CA VAL A 57 -1.07 -17.33 3.04
C VAL A 57 -0.93 -18.83 2.97
N ASN A 58 -1.16 -19.47 4.10
CA ASN A 58 -1.20 -20.90 4.31
C ASN A 58 -2.60 -21.35 4.76
N GLU A 59 -2.75 -22.64 5.00
CA GLU A 59 -3.99 -23.25 5.52
C GLU A 59 -4.42 -22.62 6.86
N ALA A 60 -3.46 -22.13 7.66
CA ALA A 60 -3.73 -21.47 8.93
C ALA A 60 -4.61 -20.22 8.80
N LEU A 61 -4.63 -19.54 7.64
CA LEU A 61 -5.54 -18.40 7.46
C LEU A 61 -7.01 -18.81 7.51
N ILE A 62 -7.38 -19.98 6.96
CA ILE A 62 -8.77 -20.46 7.00
C ILE A 62 -9.17 -20.71 8.46
N GLU A 63 -8.32 -21.36 9.23
CA GLU A 63 -8.54 -21.63 10.64
C GLU A 63 -8.64 -20.33 11.46
N SER A 64 -7.71 -19.40 11.25
CA SER A 64 -7.72 -18.09 11.90
C SER A 64 -8.96 -17.29 11.55
N ALA A 65 -9.37 -17.27 10.28
CA ALA A 65 -10.57 -16.57 9.83
C ALA A 65 -11.84 -17.19 10.46
N CYS A 66 -11.94 -18.52 10.50
CA CYS A 66 -13.03 -19.22 11.17
C CYS A 66 -13.04 -18.94 12.68
N TYR A 67 -11.88 -18.91 13.33
CA TYR A 67 -11.77 -18.57 14.74
C TYR A 67 -12.28 -17.13 14.99
N ILE A 68 -11.83 -16.15 14.21
CA ILE A 68 -12.25 -14.74 14.33
C ILE A 68 -13.77 -14.62 14.13
N SER A 69 -14.31 -15.25 13.09
CA SER A 69 -15.74 -15.25 12.79
C SER A 69 -16.55 -15.83 13.94
N ASN A 70 -16.15 -16.99 14.46
CA ASN A 70 -16.84 -17.65 15.59
C ASN A 70 -16.78 -16.82 16.87
N GLN A 71 -15.64 -16.18 17.16
CA GLN A 71 -15.47 -15.34 18.36
C GLN A 71 -16.25 -14.02 18.29
N SER A 72 -16.48 -13.49 17.10
CA SER A 72 -17.19 -12.22 16.87
C SER A 72 -18.65 -12.42 16.50
N ASP A 73 -19.06 -13.65 16.14
CA ASP A 73 -20.38 -14.00 15.59
C ASP A 73 -20.73 -13.11 14.35
N ILE A 74 -19.75 -12.90 13.48
CA ILE A 74 -19.90 -12.21 12.20
C ILE A 74 -19.68 -13.22 11.07
N PRO A 75 -20.57 -13.29 10.06
CA PRO A 75 -20.44 -14.23 8.95
C PRO A 75 -19.14 -14.08 8.18
N LEU A 76 -18.57 -15.20 7.75
CA LEU A 76 -17.33 -15.26 7.00
C LEU A 76 -17.57 -15.39 5.50
N SER A 77 -16.86 -14.60 4.71
CA SER A 77 -16.90 -14.53 3.26
C SER A 77 -15.58 -14.93 2.63
N ALA A 78 -15.55 -16.04 1.92
CA ALA A 78 -14.37 -16.50 1.17
C ALA A 78 -14.30 -15.83 -0.21
N THR A 79 -13.11 -15.34 -0.60
CA THR A 79 -12.92 -14.66 -1.88
C THR A 79 -12.05 -15.48 -2.82
N PHE A 80 -12.57 -15.74 -4.02
CA PHE A 80 -11.87 -16.34 -5.15
C PHE A 80 -11.96 -15.38 -6.33
N ASN A 81 -10.87 -14.68 -6.64
CA ASN A 81 -10.84 -13.67 -7.69
C ASN A 81 -10.10 -14.11 -8.96
N ASN A 82 -9.61 -15.34 -9.02
CA ASN A 82 -8.85 -15.82 -10.17
C ASN A 82 -9.76 -16.04 -11.39
N ILE A 83 -9.94 -15.01 -12.21
CA ILE A 83 -10.71 -15.08 -13.46
C ILE A 83 -9.97 -15.83 -14.58
N TRP A 84 -8.71 -16.18 -14.38
CA TRP A 84 -7.86 -16.87 -15.37
C TRP A 84 -7.97 -18.38 -15.30
N VAL A 85 -8.58 -18.92 -14.24
CA VAL A 85 -8.91 -20.34 -14.18
C VAL A 85 -9.94 -20.65 -15.26
N ARG A 86 -9.68 -21.69 -16.03
CA ARG A 86 -10.59 -22.10 -17.11
C ARG A 86 -11.97 -22.49 -16.54
N PRO A 87 -13.08 -21.91 -17.03
CA PRO A 87 -14.42 -22.14 -16.48
C PRO A 87 -15.07 -23.42 -17.02
N ASP A 88 -14.37 -24.55 -16.98
CA ASP A 88 -14.86 -25.84 -17.43
C ASP A 88 -15.41 -26.68 -16.26
N GLN A 89 -16.11 -27.80 -16.60
CA GLN A 89 -16.73 -28.70 -15.63
C GLN A 89 -15.68 -29.30 -14.68
N LYS A 90 -14.52 -29.67 -15.19
CA LYS A 90 -13.43 -30.26 -14.38
C LYS A 90 -13.00 -29.35 -13.24
N ASN A 91 -12.82 -28.07 -13.53
CA ASN A 91 -12.43 -27.09 -12.51
C ASN A 91 -13.59 -26.77 -11.57
N LEU A 92 -14.84 -26.76 -12.05
CA LEU A 92 -16.00 -26.61 -11.19
C LEU A 92 -16.13 -27.80 -10.19
N ASP A 93 -16.01 -29.03 -10.66
CA ASP A 93 -16.04 -30.22 -9.81
C ASP A 93 -14.94 -30.20 -8.76
N LEU A 94 -13.73 -29.82 -9.18
CA LEU A 94 -12.59 -29.66 -8.29
C LEU A 94 -12.86 -28.58 -7.23
N TRP A 95 -13.37 -27.41 -7.65
CA TRP A 95 -13.69 -26.31 -6.72
C TRP A 95 -14.76 -26.74 -5.70
N ILE A 96 -15.82 -27.39 -6.13
CA ILE A 96 -16.87 -27.89 -5.24
C ILE A 96 -16.29 -28.86 -4.19
N LYS A 97 -15.45 -29.80 -4.65
CA LYS A 97 -14.81 -30.78 -3.77
C LYS A 97 -13.91 -30.11 -2.73
N GLU A 98 -13.03 -29.22 -3.18
CA GLU A 98 -12.01 -28.58 -2.31
C GLU A 98 -12.61 -27.48 -1.41
N PHE A 99 -13.74 -26.86 -1.81
CA PHE A 99 -14.45 -25.87 -0.99
C PHE A 99 -15.33 -26.50 0.08
N ALA A 100 -15.74 -27.76 -0.05
CA ALA A 100 -16.63 -28.42 0.90
C ALA A 100 -16.13 -28.38 2.37
N PRO A 101 -14.85 -28.63 2.68
CA PRO A 101 -14.33 -28.46 4.05
C PRO A 101 -14.48 -27.02 4.58
N VAL A 102 -14.23 -26.01 3.73
CA VAL A 102 -14.35 -24.59 4.09
C VAL A 102 -15.81 -24.22 4.37
N TYR A 103 -16.73 -24.71 3.58
CA TYR A 103 -18.16 -24.55 3.84
C TYR A 103 -18.57 -25.19 5.18
N ASN A 104 -18.08 -26.41 5.46
CA ASN A 104 -18.36 -27.13 6.69
C ASN A 104 -17.77 -26.46 7.94
N SER A 105 -16.67 -25.67 7.79
CA SER A 105 -16.14 -24.85 8.89
C SER A 105 -16.91 -23.55 9.16
N GLY A 106 -18.00 -23.30 8.43
CA GLY A 106 -18.93 -22.20 8.74
C GLY A 106 -18.93 -21.05 7.74
N VAL A 107 -18.16 -21.10 6.65
CA VAL A 107 -18.22 -20.08 5.59
C VAL A 107 -19.58 -20.16 4.87
N ARG A 108 -20.27 -19.00 4.80
CA ARG A 108 -21.61 -18.91 4.20
C ARG A 108 -21.71 -17.88 3.08
N VAL A 109 -20.63 -17.19 2.78
CA VAL A 109 -20.57 -16.23 1.66
C VAL A 109 -19.33 -16.53 0.83
N VAL A 110 -19.47 -16.52 -0.50
CA VAL A 110 -18.35 -16.74 -1.41
C VAL A 110 -18.35 -15.76 -2.57
N THR A 111 -17.18 -15.23 -2.90
CA THR A 111 -16.98 -14.50 -4.15
C THR A 111 -16.44 -15.45 -5.20
N LEU A 112 -17.10 -15.53 -6.35
CA LEU A 112 -16.74 -16.43 -7.45
C LEU A 112 -16.38 -15.67 -8.73
N PRO A 113 -15.34 -16.13 -9.47
CA PRO A 113 -14.90 -15.48 -10.68
C PRO A 113 -15.79 -15.75 -11.89
N HIS A 114 -16.49 -16.91 -11.93
CA HIS A 114 -17.17 -17.40 -13.14
C HIS A 114 -18.69 -17.49 -13.01
N THR A 115 -19.37 -16.65 -13.78
CA THR A 115 -20.84 -16.68 -13.88
C THR A 115 -21.36 -18.02 -14.42
N SER A 116 -20.63 -18.64 -15.35
CA SER A 116 -20.99 -19.93 -15.93
C SER A 116 -21.05 -21.05 -14.89
N TRP A 117 -20.17 -21.04 -13.88
CA TRP A 117 -20.23 -22.03 -12.79
C TRP A 117 -21.51 -21.88 -11.96
N VAL A 118 -21.85 -20.64 -11.62
CA VAL A 118 -23.03 -20.35 -10.80
C VAL A 118 -24.33 -20.72 -11.56
N SER A 119 -24.36 -20.43 -12.88
CA SER A 119 -25.56 -20.71 -13.72
C SER A 119 -25.86 -22.19 -13.91
N THR A 120 -24.92 -23.10 -13.60
CA THR A 120 -25.18 -24.54 -13.64
C THR A 120 -26.12 -25.03 -12.51
N GLY A 121 -26.24 -24.25 -11.44
CA GLY A 121 -26.97 -24.65 -10.23
C GLY A 121 -26.26 -25.70 -9.36
N GLN A 122 -25.09 -26.21 -9.80
CA GLN A 122 -24.37 -27.27 -9.06
C GLN A 122 -23.81 -26.76 -7.74
N ILE A 123 -23.37 -25.51 -7.69
CA ILE A 123 -22.84 -24.87 -6.47
C ILE A 123 -23.96 -24.72 -5.43
N GLN A 124 -25.15 -24.26 -5.86
CA GLN A 124 -26.30 -24.08 -4.99
C GLN A 124 -26.85 -25.45 -4.49
N ALA A 125 -26.75 -26.47 -5.33
CA ALA A 125 -27.12 -27.84 -4.93
C ALA A 125 -26.13 -28.43 -3.92
N ALA A 126 -24.84 -28.18 -4.08
CA ALA A 126 -23.79 -28.64 -3.16
C ALA A 126 -23.79 -27.86 -1.82
N PHE A 127 -24.11 -26.56 -1.87
CA PHE A 127 -24.03 -25.63 -0.75
C PHE A 127 -25.31 -24.76 -0.64
N PRO A 128 -26.42 -25.30 -0.16
CA PRO A 128 -27.76 -24.65 -0.23
C PRO A 128 -27.85 -23.31 0.53
N GLU A 129 -27.03 -23.14 1.59
CA GLU A 129 -27.06 -21.92 2.42
C GLU A 129 -26.02 -20.87 1.98
N LEU A 130 -25.34 -21.10 0.83
CA LEU A 130 -24.25 -20.24 0.39
C LEU A 130 -24.80 -19.01 -0.32
N PHE A 131 -24.36 -17.82 0.16
CA PHE A 131 -24.52 -16.56 -0.55
C PHE A 131 -23.39 -16.40 -1.56
N ILE A 132 -23.74 -16.16 -2.82
CA ILE A 132 -22.77 -16.11 -3.92
C ILE A 132 -22.63 -14.69 -4.43
N LYS A 133 -21.40 -14.16 -4.34
CA LYS A 133 -20.98 -12.87 -4.87
C LYS A 133 -20.30 -13.04 -6.23
N ASN A 134 -20.45 -12.07 -7.13
CA ASN A 134 -19.54 -11.93 -8.27
C ASN A 134 -18.23 -11.27 -7.81
N THR A 135 -17.14 -11.53 -8.55
CA THR A 135 -15.92 -10.75 -8.39
C THR A 135 -16.09 -9.31 -8.88
N ILE A 136 -15.42 -8.36 -8.23
CA ILE A 136 -15.38 -6.97 -8.69
C ILE A 136 -14.75 -6.83 -10.09
N LEU A 137 -13.91 -7.79 -10.49
CA LEU A 137 -13.28 -7.84 -11.83
C LEU A 137 -14.29 -8.08 -12.96
N ARG A 138 -15.58 -8.24 -12.64
CA ARG A 138 -16.67 -8.28 -13.62
C ARG A 138 -17.16 -6.90 -14.04
N GLU A 139 -16.76 -5.84 -13.34
CA GLU A 139 -17.08 -4.43 -13.68
C GLU A 139 -18.57 -4.25 -13.97
N VAL A 140 -19.42 -4.66 -13.03
CA VAL A 140 -20.88 -4.62 -13.20
C VAL A 140 -21.37 -3.19 -13.12
N THR A 141 -21.83 -2.64 -14.25
CA THR A 141 -22.26 -1.25 -14.39
C THR A 141 -23.69 -1.08 -14.90
N LYS A 142 -24.33 -2.14 -15.43
CA LYS A 142 -25.62 -2.04 -16.11
C LYS A 142 -26.75 -2.70 -15.35
N PRO A 143 -27.98 -2.12 -15.38
CA PRO A 143 -29.17 -2.74 -14.78
C PRO A 143 -29.46 -4.15 -15.31
N SER A 144 -29.24 -4.39 -16.61
CA SER A 144 -29.43 -5.71 -17.21
C SER A 144 -28.50 -6.77 -16.67
N GLU A 145 -27.26 -6.38 -16.26
CA GLU A 145 -26.30 -7.30 -15.65
C GLU A 145 -26.77 -7.75 -14.27
N ILE A 146 -27.40 -6.85 -13.49
CA ILE A 146 -28.00 -7.20 -12.19
C ILE A 146 -29.05 -8.32 -12.37
N VAL A 147 -29.95 -8.14 -13.34
CA VAL A 147 -30.99 -9.14 -13.61
C VAL A 147 -30.37 -10.46 -14.07
N SER A 148 -29.44 -10.41 -15.01
CA SER A 148 -28.79 -11.62 -15.55
C SER A 148 -27.99 -12.37 -14.49
N LEU A 149 -27.30 -11.66 -13.60
CA LEU A 149 -26.57 -12.28 -12.48
C LEU A 149 -27.53 -12.90 -11.45
N ALA A 150 -28.64 -12.21 -11.14
CA ALA A 150 -29.67 -12.77 -10.27
C ALA A 150 -30.31 -14.04 -10.87
N GLU A 151 -30.55 -14.05 -12.19
CA GLU A 151 -31.04 -15.22 -12.92
C GLU A 151 -30.05 -16.37 -12.93
N ALA A 152 -28.76 -16.07 -13.04
CA ALA A 152 -27.67 -17.06 -12.94
C ALA A 152 -27.51 -17.64 -11.52
N GLY A 153 -28.10 -17.02 -10.50
CA GLY A 153 -28.07 -17.51 -9.13
C GLY A 153 -27.16 -16.76 -8.16
N PHE A 154 -26.66 -15.59 -8.56
CA PHE A 154 -26.01 -14.68 -7.62
C PHE A 154 -27.07 -13.98 -6.77
N ASN A 155 -26.80 -13.86 -5.48
CA ASN A 155 -27.65 -13.16 -4.54
C ASN A 155 -26.95 -12.01 -3.81
N TYR A 156 -25.67 -11.75 -4.18
CA TYR A 156 -24.87 -10.64 -3.68
C TYR A 156 -24.00 -10.12 -4.82
N ILE A 157 -24.22 -8.88 -5.26
CA ILE A 157 -23.58 -8.33 -6.46
C ILE A 157 -22.64 -7.19 -6.07
N ASN A 158 -21.35 -7.37 -6.36
CA ASN A 158 -20.36 -6.30 -6.31
C ASN A 158 -20.49 -5.46 -7.57
N LEU A 159 -20.76 -4.17 -7.38
CA LEU A 159 -20.82 -3.18 -8.45
C LEU A 159 -19.43 -2.65 -8.77
N ASP A 160 -19.30 -2.15 -9.98
CA ASP A 160 -18.11 -1.39 -10.34
C ASP A 160 -18.01 -0.10 -9.55
N ARG A 161 -16.78 0.30 -9.20
CA ARG A 161 -16.49 1.49 -8.39
C ARG A 161 -16.82 2.80 -9.10
N ASP A 162 -16.74 2.84 -10.43
CA ASP A 162 -17.01 4.05 -11.20
C ASP A 162 -18.47 4.53 -11.07
N LEU A 163 -19.37 3.63 -10.69
CA LEU A 163 -20.76 3.95 -10.40
C LEU A 163 -20.94 4.93 -9.22
N MET A 164 -19.93 5.11 -8.37
CA MET A 164 -19.98 6.14 -7.32
C MET A 164 -20.20 7.55 -7.87
N ARG A 165 -19.86 7.76 -9.15
CA ARG A 165 -19.99 9.04 -9.85
C ARG A 165 -21.03 9.04 -10.95
N ASP A 166 -21.96 8.07 -10.92
CA ASP A 166 -23.09 7.98 -11.83
C ASP A 166 -24.40 7.66 -11.08
N GLN A 167 -24.94 8.68 -10.40
CA GLN A 167 -26.21 8.52 -9.66
C GLN A 167 -27.38 8.12 -10.55
N GLU A 168 -27.41 8.59 -11.80
CA GLU A 168 -28.46 8.21 -12.74
C GLU A 168 -28.44 6.71 -12.98
N GLN A 169 -27.27 6.14 -13.16
CA GLN A 169 -27.12 4.69 -13.36
C GLN A 169 -27.46 3.91 -12.09
N LEU A 170 -27.06 4.42 -10.91
CA LEU A 170 -27.43 3.80 -9.62
C LEU A 170 -28.96 3.76 -9.43
N ILE A 171 -29.69 4.82 -9.79
CA ILE A 171 -31.16 4.82 -9.76
C ILE A 171 -31.74 3.72 -10.67
N ARG A 172 -31.15 3.53 -11.85
CA ARG A 172 -31.56 2.47 -12.78
C ARG A 172 -31.23 1.08 -12.24
N ILE A 173 -30.07 0.92 -11.62
CA ILE A 173 -29.64 -0.32 -10.97
C ILE A 173 -30.57 -0.66 -9.78
N ARG A 174 -30.96 0.34 -8.99
CA ARG A 174 -31.97 0.14 -7.93
C ARG A 174 -33.29 -0.41 -8.46
N LYS A 175 -33.79 0.13 -9.60
CA LYS A 175 -34.99 -0.40 -10.24
C LYS A 175 -34.81 -1.87 -10.68
N ALA A 176 -33.62 -2.24 -11.18
CA ALA A 176 -33.31 -3.62 -11.52
C ALA A 176 -33.28 -4.52 -10.28
N LYS A 177 -32.73 -4.06 -9.17
CA LYS A 177 -32.76 -4.74 -7.87
C LYS A 177 -34.20 -5.01 -7.41
N ASP A 178 -35.06 -3.98 -7.47
CA ASP A 178 -36.48 -4.11 -7.11
C ASP A 178 -37.19 -5.10 -8.02
N TYR A 179 -36.86 -5.13 -9.32
CA TYR A 179 -37.37 -6.10 -10.27
C TYR A 179 -36.91 -7.54 -9.93
N CYS A 180 -35.64 -7.73 -9.57
CA CYS A 180 -35.16 -9.04 -9.10
C CYS A 180 -35.93 -9.52 -7.85
N LYS A 181 -36.21 -8.62 -6.91
CA LYS A 181 -37.02 -8.93 -5.74
C LYS A 181 -38.45 -9.35 -6.12
N PHE A 182 -39.07 -8.66 -7.10
CA PHE A 182 -40.37 -9.01 -7.64
C PHE A 182 -40.38 -10.42 -8.28
N LEU A 183 -39.29 -10.80 -8.95
CA LEU A 183 -39.11 -12.15 -9.52
C LEU A 183 -38.81 -13.23 -8.47
N GLY A 184 -38.79 -12.91 -7.18
CA GLY A 184 -38.41 -13.84 -6.12
C GLY A 184 -36.92 -14.17 -6.05
N LYS A 185 -36.08 -13.36 -6.69
CA LYS A 185 -34.60 -13.48 -6.72
C LYS A 185 -33.95 -12.24 -6.12
N PRO A 186 -34.18 -11.95 -4.81
CA PRO A 186 -33.64 -10.76 -4.19
C PRO A 186 -32.10 -10.78 -4.21
N VAL A 187 -31.51 -9.64 -4.49
CA VAL A 187 -30.05 -9.44 -4.48
C VAL A 187 -29.66 -8.32 -3.53
N MET A 188 -28.50 -8.46 -2.90
CA MET A 188 -27.81 -7.37 -2.21
C MET A 188 -26.80 -6.73 -3.17
N LEU A 189 -26.62 -5.41 -3.06
CA LEU A 189 -25.65 -4.65 -3.84
C LEU A 189 -24.52 -4.17 -2.93
N SER A 190 -23.29 -4.36 -3.37
CA SER A 190 -22.10 -3.95 -2.67
C SER A 190 -21.25 -3.03 -3.53
N MET A 191 -20.60 -2.06 -2.90
CA MET A 191 -19.67 -1.14 -3.55
C MET A 191 -18.38 -1.05 -2.74
N LEU A 192 -17.23 -1.10 -3.42
CA LEU A 192 -15.93 -0.90 -2.80
C LEU A 192 -15.68 0.62 -2.69
N VAL A 193 -15.42 1.14 -1.50
CA VAL A 193 -15.63 2.58 -1.22
C VAL A 193 -14.40 3.36 -0.73
N ASN A 194 -13.32 2.68 -0.30
CA ASN A 194 -12.11 3.34 0.19
C ASN A 194 -10.87 2.92 -0.59
N GLU A 195 -10.98 2.92 -1.91
CA GLU A 195 -9.90 2.58 -2.82
C GLU A 195 -9.17 3.84 -3.31
N THR A 196 -7.87 3.73 -3.54
CA THR A 196 -7.06 4.83 -4.09
C THR A 196 -6.90 4.75 -5.61
N CYS A 197 -7.60 3.83 -6.27
CA CYS A 197 -7.58 3.71 -7.72
C CYS A 197 -8.30 4.88 -8.40
N TRP A 198 -7.81 5.24 -9.58
CA TRP A 198 -8.47 6.23 -10.42
C TRP A 198 -9.68 5.64 -11.11
N GLY A 199 -10.72 6.45 -11.27
CA GLY A 199 -11.84 6.10 -12.10
C GLY A 199 -11.42 6.02 -13.57
N GLY A 200 -11.95 5.02 -14.29
CA GLY A 200 -11.63 4.80 -15.69
C GLY A 200 -10.17 4.40 -15.96
N CYS A 201 -9.47 3.78 -15.00
CA CYS A 201 -8.08 3.36 -15.17
C CYS A 201 -7.93 2.36 -16.32
N PRO A 202 -7.19 2.69 -17.41
CA PRO A 202 -7.13 1.85 -18.61
C PRO A 202 -6.26 0.60 -18.42
N ILE A 203 -5.41 0.57 -17.39
CA ILE A 203 -4.47 -0.53 -17.14
C ILE A 203 -4.93 -1.44 -16.00
N MET A 204 -6.12 -1.24 -15.46
CA MET A 204 -6.59 -2.01 -14.31
C MET A 204 -6.69 -3.52 -14.60
N PRO A 205 -7.19 -3.99 -15.76
CA PRO A 205 -7.23 -5.42 -16.08
C PRO A 205 -5.84 -6.07 -16.08
N GLU A 206 -4.84 -5.39 -16.69
CA GLU A 206 -3.46 -5.87 -16.73
C GLU A 206 -2.82 -5.86 -15.34
N HIS A 207 -3.12 -4.84 -14.52
CA HIS A 207 -2.66 -4.77 -13.14
C HIS A 207 -3.17 -5.97 -12.33
N TYR A 208 -4.45 -6.28 -12.41
CA TYR A 208 -5.02 -7.44 -11.74
C TYR A 208 -4.47 -8.76 -12.28
N GLN A 209 -4.30 -8.88 -13.59
CA GLN A 209 -3.70 -10.07 -14.19
C GLN A 209 -2.29 -10.28 -13.70
N TYR A 210 -1.47 -9.24 -13.75
CA TYR A 210 -0.08 -9.29 -13.27
C TYR A 210 -0.03 -9.74 -11.80
N ASN A 211 -0.79 -9.09 -10.92
CA ASN A 211 -0.81 -9.43 -9.49
C ASN A 211 -1.30 -10.86 -9.22
N SER A 212 -2.25 -11.37 -10.02
CA SER A 212 -2.76 -12.73 -9.84
C SER A 212 -1.83 -13.81 -10.38
N THR A 213 -0.87 -13.46 -11.24
CA THR A 213 0.03 -14.42 -11.90
C THR A 213 1.49 -14.28 -11.49
N ARG A 214 1.88 -13.18 -10.81
CA ARG A 214 3.26 -12.95 -10.39
C ARG A 214 3.73 -13.99 -9.37
N THR A 215 5.02 -14.26 -9.39
CA THR A 215 5.72 -15.07 -8.39
C THR A 215 6.30 -14.18 -7.29
N LYS A 216 6.87 -14.77 -6.23
CA LYS A 216 7.53 -14.02 -5.16
C LYS A 216 8.74 -13.20 -5.64
N ASP A 217 9.35 -13.61 -6.75
CA ASP A 217 10.53 -12.97 -7.32
C ASP A 217 10.16 -11.86 -8.32
N ASP A 218 8.89 -11.76 -8.69
CA ASP A 218 8.40 -10.70 -9.56
C ASP A 218 8.20 -9.39 -8.77
N PRO A 219 8.59 -8.23 -9.33
CA PRO A 219 8.36 -6.95 -8.68
C PRO A 219 6.87 -6.69 -8.51
N ILE A 220 6.51 -5.80 -7.58
CA ILE A 220 5.15 -5.27 -7.49
C ILE A 220 4.80 -4.56 -8.81
N PHE A 221 3.54 -4.60 -9.25
CA PHE A 221 3.12 -4.09 -10.57
C PHE A 221 3.65 -2.68 -10.86
N PHE A 222 3.52 -1.75 -9.93
CA PHE A 222 4.00 -0.37 -10.10
C PHE A 222 5.52 -0.23 -10.13
N ALA A 223 6.28 -1.24 -9.71
CA ALA A 223 7.73 -1.34 -9.87
C ALA A 223 8.11 -2.19 -11.10
N SER A 224 7.14 -2.74 -11.83
CA SER A 224 7.38 -3.49 -13.06
C SER A 224 7.92 -2.57 -14.15
N PRO A 225 8.86 -3.04 -15.01
CA PRO A 225 9.35 -2.27 -16.16
C PRO A 225 8.25 -1.85 -17.16
N ILE A 226 7.10 -2.54 -17.14
CA ILE A 226 5.95 -2.25 -18.01
C ILE A 226 5.12 -1.10 -17.45
N SER A 227 5.08 -0.95 -16.14
CA SER A 227 4.30 0.08 -15.46
C SER A 227 5.06 1.40 -15.48
N ARG A 228 4.92 2.15 -16.57
CA ARG A 228 5.40 3.55 -16.62
C ARG A 228 4.44 4.53 -15.95
N VAL A 229 3.23 4.08 -15.64
CA VAL A 229 2.20 4.86 -14.98
C VAL A 229 2.02 4.25 -13.60
N SER A 230 2.71 4.80 -12.64
CA SER A 230 2.46 4.50 -11.23
C SER A 230 1.42 5.49 -10.71
N CYS A 231 0.35 5.00 -10.09
CA CYS A 231 -0.64 5.86 -9.44
C CYS A 231 0.05 6.82 -8.43
N SER A 232 1.07 6.34 -7.73
CA SER A 232 1.86 7.14 -6.79
C SER A 232 2.70 8.23 -7.45
N THR A 233 3.14 8.06 -8.70
CA THR A 233 3.88 9.09 -9.45
C THR A 233 2.93 10.18 -9.96
N TRP A 234 1.72 9.81 -10.31
CA TRP A 234 0.69 10.75 -10.75
C TRP A 234 0.22 11.66 -9.62
N ASP A 235 0.13 11.15 -8.40
CA ASP A 235 -0.27 11.94 -7.23
C ASP A 235 0.70 13.11 -6.96
N ILE A 236 1.99 12.95 -7.29
CA ILE A 236 3.00 14.00 -7.13
C ILE A 236 2.91 15.05 -8.25
N GLU A 237 2.71 14.61 -9.49
CA GLU A 237 2.68 15.48 -10.68
C GLU A 237 1.30 16.13 -10.89
N HIS A 238 0.24 15.53 -10.32
CA HIS A 238 -1.15 15.90 -10.53
C HIS A 238 -1.89 16.03 -9.19
N PRO A 239 -1.84 17.17 -8.54
CA PRO A 239 -2.51 17.38 -7.25
C PRO A 239 -4.03 17.19 -7.30
N GLU A 240 -4.64 17.25 -8.51
CA GLU A 240 -6.04 16.89 -8.72
C GLU A 240 -6.31 15.38 -8.72
N ALA A 241 -5.28 14.55 -8.67
CA ALA A 241 -5.39 13.10 -8.72
C ALA A 241 -6.30 12.57 -7.60
N ASP A 242 -6.11 13.07 -6.40
CA ASP A 242 -6.94 12.70 -5.26
C ASP A 242 -8.43 13.01 -5.46
N LEU A 243 -8.73 14.11 -6.16
CA LEU A 243 -10.11 14.46 -6.51
C LEU A 243 -10.71 13.55 -7.58
N LYS A 244 -9.88 12.78 -8.29
CA LYS A 244 -10.26 11.85 -9.37
C LYS A 244 -10.30 10.38 -8.93
N GLN A 245 -9.99 10.08 -7.68
CA GLN A 245 -10.05 8.71 -7.16
C GLN A 245 -11.48 8.16 -7.18
N ALA A 246 -11.59 6.86 -7.42
CA ALA A 246 -12.85 6.11 -7.33
C ALA A 246 -13.17 5.82 -5.86
N ASN A 247 -13.39 6.89 -5.10
CA ASN A 247 -13.78 6.88 -3.70
C ASN A 247 -15.07 7.64 -3.51
N LEU A 248 -15.82 7.26 -2.47
CA LEU A 248 -16.91 8.10 -1.99
C LEU A 248 -16.34 9.38 -1.39
N PRO A 249 -17.07 10.52 -1.52
CA PRO A 249 -16.73 11.73 -0.79
C PRO A 249 -16.63 11.46 0.73
N PRO A 250 -15.87 12.27 1.47
CA PRO A 250 -15.62 12.00 2.89
C PRO A 250 -16.81 12.29 3.81
N TRP A 251 -17.86 12.93 3.32
CA TRP A 251 -19.01 13.28 4.14
C TRP A 251 -19.96 12.10 4.32
N ARG A 252 -20.38 11.90 5.54
CA ARG A 252 -21.33 10.84 5.90
C ARG A 252 -22.61 10.87 5.07
N ASP A 253 -23.16 12.04 4.80
CA ASP A 253 -24.39 12.21 4.01
C ASP A 253 -24.28 11.56 2.62
N ASP A 254 -23.10 11.59 1.99
CA ASP A 254 -22.91 10.96 0.68
C ASP A 254 -22.97 9.42 0.77
N TRP A 255 -22.53 8.86 1.88
CA TRP A 255 -22.62 7.44 2.14
C TRP A 255 -24.06 7.02 2.46
N GLU A 256 -24.78 7.84 3.23
CA GLU A 256 -26.20 7.61 3.50
C GLU A 256 -27.01 7.71 2.21
N GLU A 257 -26.72 8.66 1.34
CA GLU A 257 -27.33 8.78 0.00
C GLU A 257 -27.09 7.53 -0.86
N MET A 258 -25.90 6.91 -0.81
CA MET A 258 -25.65 5.64 -1.50
C MET A 258 -26.53 4.50 -1.00
N LEU A 259 -26.79 4.43 0.31
CA LEU A 259 -27.73 3.46 0.87
C LEU A 259 -29.16 3.72 0.38
N GLU A 260 -29.55 4.99 0.28
CA GLU A 260 -30.87 5.38 -0.27
C GLU A 260 -30.98 5.06 -1.76
N LEU A 261 -29.88 5.13 -2.51
CA LEU A 261 -29.80 4.71 -3.92
C LEU A 261 -29.81 3.19 -4.11
N GLY A 262 -29.82 2.42 -3.01
CA GLY A 262 -30.04 0.98 -3.04
C GLY A 262 -28.80 0.12 -2.84
N ILE A 263 -27.66 0.72 -2.52
CA ILE A 263 -26.48 -0.01 -2.03
C ILE A 263 -26.81 -0.58 -0.65
N ASP A 264 -26.49 -1.85 -0.42
CA ASP A 264 -26.71 -2.49 0.87
C ASP A 264 -25.46 -2.56 1.71
N THR A 265 -24.27 -2.57 1.05
CA THR A 265 -23.02 -2.85 1.72
C THR A 265 -21.88 -2.06 1.11
N PHE A 266 -21.10 -1.45 1.98
CA PHE A 266 -19.80 -0.85 1.68
C PHE A 266 -18.72 -1.88 1.95
N LYS A 267 -18.02 -2.30 0.89
CA LYS A 267 -16.85 -3.15 1.00
C LYS A 267 -15.63 -2.29 1.27
N LEU A 268 -14.84 -2.66 2.27
CA LEU A 268 -13.66 -1.90 2.70
C LEU A 268 -12.37 -2.60 2.29
N HIS A 269 -11.31 -1.84 2.04
CA HIS A 269 -9.96 -2.33 1.83
C HIS A 269 -9.26 -2.74 3.14
N GLY A 270 -8.11 -3.43 3.06
CA GLY A 270 -7.27 -3.77 4.21
C GLY A 270 -6.66 -5.18 4.17
N ARG A 271 -6.86 -5.95 3.09
CA ARG A 271 -6.15 -7.24 2.91
C ARG A 271 -4.68 -7.03 2.57
N GLU A 272 -4.38 -5.97 1.87
CA GLU A 272 -3.07 -5.64 1.32
C GLU A 272 -2.09 -5.09 2.36
N SER A 273 -2.59 -4.40 3.40
CA SER A 273 -1.75 -3.88 4.46
C SER A 273 -2.49 -3.68 5.78
N MET A 274 -1.74 -3.72 6.90
CA MET A 274 -2.28 -3.46 8.23
C MET A 274 -2.76 -2.02 8.39
N MET A 275 -2.07 -1.05 7.78
CA MET A 275 -2.47 0.36 7.77
C MET A 275 -3.86 0.52 7.15
N ARG A 276 -4.11 -0.10 5.99
CA ARG A 276 -5.43 -0.07 5.34
C ARG A 276 -6.52 -0.76 6.15
N LEU A 277 -6.18 -1.81 6.89
CA LEU A 277 -7.13 -2.44 7.80
C LEU A 277 -7.50 -1.50 8.94
N GLN A 278 -6.53 -0.80 9.53
CA GLN A 278 -6.77 0.18 10.60
C GLN A 278 -7.61 1.35 10.10
N GLU A 279 -7.32 1.90 8.92
CA GLU A 279 -8.18 2.93 8.27
C GLU A 279 -9.63 2.44 8.12
N SER A 280 -9.83 1.19 7.72
CA SER A 280 -11.16 0.59 7.58
C SER A 280 -11.87 0.39 8.92
N MET A 281 -11.14 0.05 9.97
CA MET A 281 -11.66 -0.03 11.34
C MET A 281 -12.07 1.36 11.84
N ASP A 282 -11.22 2.38 11.63
CA ASP A 282 -11.52 3.77 12.01
C ASP A 282 -12.74 4.31 11.27
N LEU A 283 -12.92 3.95 10.01
CA LEU A 283 -14.08 4.33 9.23
C LEU A 283 -15.39 3.77 9.84
N ILE A 284 -15.39 2.49 10.24
CA ILE A 284 -16.54 1.89 10.93
C ILE A 284 -16.82 2.57 12.26
N LYS A 285 -15.78 2.90 13.03
CA LYS A 285 -15.89 3.65 14.27
C LYS A 285 -16.52 5.01 14.07
N ARG A 286 -16.03 5.80 13.09
CA ARG A 286 -16.60 7.10 12.74
C ARG A 286 -18.06 7.01 12.33
N TRP A 287 -18.40 5.96 11.56
CA TRP A 287 -19.80 5.69 11.22
C TRP A 287 -20.65 5.42 12.45
N ALA A 288 -20.18 4.59 13.37
CA ALA A 288 -20.88 4.26 14.62
C ALA A 288 -21.04 5.47 15.53
N ASP A 289 -20.00 6.30 15.63
CA ASP A 289 -19.98 7.53 16.43
C ASP A 289 -20.76 8.70 15.78
N ASN A 290 -21.36 8.47 14.62
CA ASN A 290 -22.13 9.47 13.88
C ASN A 290 -21.31 10.72 13.51
N GLU A 291 -20.00 10.52 13.20
CA GLU A 291 -19.14 11.60 12.76
C GLU A 291 -19.54 12.11 11.37
N GLU A 292 -19.39 13.41 11.14
CA GLU A 292 -19.69 14.06 9.85
C GLU A 292 -18.75 13.60 8.74
N TYR A 293 -17.47 13.34 9.08
CA TYR A 293 -16.42 12.99 8.13
C TYR A 293 -16.01 11.53 8.30
N MET A 294 -16.07 10.78 7.19
CA MET A 294 -15.70 9.36 7.15
C MET A 294 -14.19 9.16 7.02
N PHE A 295 -13.46 10.12 6.46
CA PHE A 295 -12.00 10.08 6.28
C PHE A 295 -11.35 11.29 6.95
N PRO A 296 -10.50 11.10 7.99
CA PRO A 296 -9.82 12.21 8.67
C PRO A 296 -8.84 12.97 7.78
N GLU A 297 -8.29 12.27 6.77
CA GLU A 297 -7.33 12.83 5.83
C GLU A 297 -7.90 13.93 4.93
N TYR A 298 -9.20 13.98 4.77
CA TYR A 298 -9.84 15.10 4.06
C TYR A 298 -9.80 16.43 4.83
N LYS A 299 -9.60 16.43 6.15
CA LYS A 299 -9.12 17.63 6.84
C LYS A 299 -7.75 18.10 6.34
N LYS A 300 -6.99 17.20 5.76
CA LYS A 300 -5.74 17.48 5.07
C LYS A 300 -5.99 18.25 3.76
N TYR A 301 -7.06 17.95 3.02
CA TYR A 301 -7.47 18.72 1.85
C TYR A 301 -7.96 20.12 2.21
N GLU A 302 -8.71 20.28 3.28
CA GLU A 302 -9.06 21.61 3.78
C GLU A 302 -7.81 22.42 4.11
N LYS A 303 -6.78 21.80 4.69
CA LYS A 303 -5.51 22.45 5.00
C LYS A 303 -4.59 22.61 3.78
N GLN A 304 -4.40 21.57 2.98
CA GLN A 304 -3.47 21.58 1.84
C GLN A 304 -4.02 22.39 0.66
N LEU A 305 -5.30 22.24 0.34
CA LEU A 305 -5.94 23.01 -0.72
C LEU A 305 -6.49 24.35 -0.23
N GLN A 306 -6.45 24.61 1.10
CA GLN A 306 -7.09 25.76 1.73
C GLN A 306 -8.51 25.99 1.17
N MET A 307 -9.17 24.90 0.81
CA MET A 307 -10.51 24.93 0.24
C MET A 307 -11.49 25.39 1.30
N LYS A 308 -12.16 26.47 1.04
CA LYS A 308 -13.33 26.87 1.84
C LYS A 308 -14.46 25.85 1.57
N GLU A 309 -15.32 25.66 2.55
CA GLU A 309 -16.46 24.72 2.50
C GLU A 309 -17.29 24.82 1.19
N SER A 310 -17.50 26.02 0.68
CA SER A 310 -18.32 26.25 -0.51
C SER A 310 -17.79 25.59 -1.81
N PRO A 311 -16.50 25.65 -2.14
CA PRO A 311 -15.97 24.95 -3.31
C PRO A 311 -15.98 23.43 -3.19
N LEU A 312 -15.70 22.89 -1.99
CA LEU A 312 -15.81 21.46 -1.73
C LEU A 312 -17.26 20.99 -1.89
N LYS A 313 -18.22 21.76 -1.43
CA LYS A 313 -19.64 21.46 -1.62
C LYS A 313 -20.03 21.42 -3.09
N LYS A 314 -19.54 22.36 -3.90
CA LYS A 314 -19.78 22.37 -5.34
C LYS A 314 -19.11 21.19 -6.05
N TRP A 315 -17.89 20.86 -5.66
CA TRP A 315 -17.19 19.68 -6.17
C TRP A 315 -17.95 18.40 -5.81
N ARG A 316 -18.36 18.24 -4.56
CA ARG A 316 -19.19 17.14 -4.08
C ARG A 316 -20.44 16.91 -4.92
N GLU A 317 -21.16 17.97 -5.26
CA GLU A 317 -22.34 17.88 -6.12
C GLU A 317 -21.96 17.51 -7.57
N LYS A 318 -20.88 18.09 -8.10
CA LYS A 318 -20.42 17.82 -9.46
C LYS A 318 -20.03 16.36 -9.65
N ILE A 319 -19.33 15.75 -8.69
CA ILE A 319 -18.82 14.39 -8.86
C ILE A 319 -19.92 13.32 -8.82
N LYS A 320 -21.09 13.60 -8.28
CA LYS A 320 -22.22 12.65 -8.25
C LYS A 320 -22.67 12.20 -9.64
N THR A 321 -22.38 12.98 -10.66
CA THR A 321 -22.82 12.74 -12.04
C THR A 321 -21.72 12.92 -13.09
N CYS A 322 -20.46 12.99 -12.67
CA CYS A 322 -19.34 13.28 -13.59
C CYS A 322 -18.93 12.07 -14.45
N LYS A 323 -19.27 10.84 -14.04
CA LYS A 323 -19.00 9.57 -14.77
C LYS A 323 -17.52 9.34 -15.10
N PHE A 324 -16.62 10.07 -14.47
CA PHE A 324 -15.19 10.11 -14.79
C PHE A 324 -14.88 10.53 -16.24
N ASP A 325 -15.74 11.34 -16.87
CA ASP A 325 -15.49 11.93 -18.19
C ASP A 325 -14.37 12.99 -18.15
N CYS A 326 -13.22 12.61 -17.54
CA CYS A 326 -12.10 13.51 -17.29
C CYS A 326 -11.42 13.99 -18.57
N TRP A 327 -11.51 13.24 -19.66
CA TRP A 327 -10.95 13.59 -20.96
C TRP A 327 -11.55 14.86 -21.58
N ASP A 328 -12.81 15.18 -21.25
CA ASP A 328 -13.55 16.36 -21.72
C ASP A 328 -13.88 17.33 -20.58
N CYS A 329 -13.39 17.05 -19.37
CA CYS A 329 -13.72 17.79 -18.16
C CYS A 329 -12.44 18.13 -17.38
N ASN A 330 -12.18 19.42 -17.20
CA ASN A 330 -11.07 19.93 -16.39
C ASN A 330 -11.53 20.51 -15.03
N TYR A 331 -12.68 20.04 -14.51
CA TYR A 331 -13.27 20.63 -13.31
C TYR A 331 -12.42 20.43 -12.06
N CYS A 332 -11.86 19.24 -11.85
CA CYS A 332 -11.00 18.95 -10.71
C CYS A 332 -9.71 19.78 -10.77
N GLU A 333 -9.10 19.90 -11.94
CA GLU A 333 -7.94 20.75 -12.19
C GLU A 333 -8.26 22.22 -11.89
N ALA A 334 -9.38 22.72 -12.38
CA ALA A 334 -9.81 24.10 -12.14
C ALA A 334 -10.13 24.35 -10.64
N VAL A 335 -10.67 23.35 -9.92
CA VAL A 335 -10.89 23.43 -8.47
C VAL A 335 -9.54 23.55 -7.74
N VAL A 336 -8.57 22.72 -8.11
CA VAL A 336 -7.23 22.76 -7.55
C VAL A 336 -6.55 24.10 -7.87
N GLU A 337 -6.54 24.53 -9.12
CA GLU A 337 -5.92 25.78 -9.54
C GLU A 337 -6.53 27.01 -8.85
N ALA A 338 -7.85 27.03 -8.67
CA ALA A 338 -8.55 28.14 -8.03
C ALA A 338 -8.37 28.17 -6.51
N HIS A 339 -8.12 27.02 -5.89
CA HIS A 339 -8.17 26.86 -4.45
C HIS A 339 -6.84 26.38 -3.84
N MET A 340 -5.97 25.75 -4.60
CA MET A 340 -4.58 25.81 -4.24
C MET A 340 -4.25 27.30 -4.21
N LYS A 341 -4.07 27.86 -3.00
CA LYS A 341 -3.09 28.92 -3.01
C LYS A 341 -1.96 28.33 -3.87
N LYS A 342 -1.51 29.12 -4.85
CA LYS A 342 -0.10 29.24 -5.07
C LYS A 342 0.50 29.63 -3.69
N SER A 343 0.51 28.69 -2.71
CA SER A 343 1.71 28.52 -2.00
C SER A 343 2.63 28.38 -3.20
N GLU A 344 3.37 29.37 -3.49
CA GLU A 344 4.78 29.15 -3.62
C GLU A 344 5.09 28.19 -2.48
N LEU A 345 4.79 26.88 -2.63
CA LEU A 345 5.69 25.86 -2.25
C LEU A 345 6.92 26.25 -3.07
N VAL A 346 7.64 27.23 -2.55
CA VAL A 346 9.08 27.25 -2.68
C VAL A 346 9.41 25.92 -2.00
N MET A 347 9.34 24.84 -2.81
CA MET A 347 9.88 23.57 -2.36
C MET A 347 11.27 23.95 -1.96
N HIS A 348 11.61 23.69 -0.71
CA HIS A 348 12.97 23.95 -0.27
C HIS A 348 13.86 23.24 -1.28
N PRO A 349 14.92 23.86 -1.82
CA PRO A 349 15.75 23.24 -2.86
C PRO A 349 16.18 21.81 -2.52
N GLN A 350 16.32 21.51 -1.22
CA GLN A 350 16.61 20.17 -0.72
C GLN A 350 15.53 19.14 -1.06
N VAL A 351 14.26 19.52 -1.08
CA VAL A 351 13.15 18.61 -1.44
C VAL A 351 13.19 18.32 -2.94
N GLU A 352 13.48 19.33 -3.77
CA GLU A 352 13.67 19.14 -5.22
C GLU A 352 14.83 18.19 -5.49
N THR A 353 15.96 18.39 -4.79
CA THR A 353 17.13 17.49 -4.87
C THR A 353 16.76 16.04 -4.50
N CYS A 354 15.98 15.83 -3.43
CA CYS A 354 15.57 14.50 -3.03
C CYS A 354 14.66 13.83 -4.09
N ILE A 355 13.72 14.58 -4.67
CA ILE A 355 12.82 14.08 -5.72
C ILE A 355 13.63 13.72 -6.98
N GLU A 356 14.57 14.59 -7.38
CA GLU A 356 15.42 14.34 -8.53
C GLU A 356 16.33 13.12 -8.31
N ALA A 357 16.96 13.02 -7.14
CA ALA A 357 17.77 11.87 -6.75
C ALA A 357 16.97 10.56 -6.81
N PHE A 358 15.74 10.57 -6.31
CA PHE A 358 14.84 9.42 -6.34
C PHE A 358 14.48 9.03 -7.79
N ASN A 359 14.08 9.99 -8.62
CA ASN A 359 13.70 9.75 -10.01
C ASN A 359 14.87 9.21 -10.84
N ASN A 360 16.08 9.75 -10.63
CA ASN A 360 17.28 9.30 -11.33
C ASN A 360 17.70 7.90 -10.88
N SER A 361 17.57 7.57 -9.60
CA SER A 361 17.86 6.23 -9.08
C SER A 361 16.97 5.15 -9.70
N GLY A 362 15.71 5.47 -9.95
CA GLY A 362 14.78 4.59 -10.66
C GLY A 362 15.22 4.26 -12.10
N LYS A 363 16.03 5.12 -12.70
CA LYS A 363 16.62 4.96 -14.04
C LYS A 363 18.05 4.42 -14.00
N TYR A 364 18.60 4.13 -12.82
CA TYR A 364 20.00 3.78 -12.57
C TYR A 364 20.99 4.86 -13.09
N LEU A 365 20.60 6.13 -12.98
CA LEU A 365 21.42 7.28 -13.34
C LEU A 365 22.03 7.88 -12.08
N SER A 366 23.33 7.92 -12.01
CA SER A 366 24.12 8.64 -10.99
C SER A 366 25.58 8.69 -11.39
N ASN A 367 26.43 9.34 -10.59
CA ASN A 367 27.87 9.31 -10.76
C ASN A 367 28.48 7.95 -10.35
N HIS A 368 27.71 7.11 -9.70
CA HIS A 368 28.12 5.78 -9.28
C HIS A 368 27.82 4.74 -10.37
N ARG A 369 28.80 3.86 -10.63
CA ARG A 369 28.69 2.76 -11.59
C ARG A 369 28.35 1.43 -10.88
N THR A 370 27.19 1.33 -10.25
CA THR A 370 26.82 0.11 -9.53
C THR A 370 26.25 -0.99 -10.40
N TYR A 371 25.60 -0.61 -11.49
CA TYR A 371 24.95 -1.56 -12.38
C TYR A 371 24.75 -0.91 -13.75
N ASP A 372 25.41 -1.43 -14.75
CA ASP A 372 25.08 -1.17 -16.14
C ASP A 372 24.50 -2.46 -16.71
N PRO A 373 23.18 -2.51 -17.06
CA PRO A 373 22.61 -3.70 -17.68
C PRO A 373 23.24 -4.04 -19.02
N LYS A 374 24.04 -3.13 -19.60
CA LYS A 374 24.76 -3.33 -20.86
C LYS A 374 26.23 -3.75 -20.65
N ASP A 375 26.77 -3.60 -19.45
CA ASP A 375 28.12 -4.01 -19.10
C ASP A 375 28.15 -4.74 -17.74
N PRO A 376 27.88 -6.06 -17.75
CA PRO A 376 27.94 -6.88 -16.54
C PRO A 376 29.33 -6.95 -15.89
N SER A 377 30.40 -6.51 -16.59
CA SER A 377 31.75 -6.50 -16.04
C SER A 377 32.05 -5.28 -15.18
N ALA A 378 31.20 -4.25 -15.23
CA ALA A 378 31.25 -3.09 -14.36
C ALA A 378 30.62 -3.37 -12.98
N TYR A 379 30.83 -4.57 -12.45
CA TYR A 379 30.22 -4.99 -11.19
C TYR A 379 30.86 -4.31 -9.99
N TYR A 380 30.03 -3.68 -9.18
CA TYR A 380 30.42 -3.14 -7.89
C TYR A 380 30.57 -4.27 -6.88
N ASN A 381 31.78 -4.47 -6.37
CA ASN A 381 32.17 -5.65 -5.60
C ASN A 381 32.11 -5.48 -4.08
N VAL A 382 31.44 -4.47 -3.55
CA VAL A 382 31.27 -4.32 -2.10
C VAL A 382 29.99 -5.01 -1.66
N GLU A 383 30.12 -6.06 -0.87
CA GLU A 383 28.98 -6.79 -0.32
C GLU A 383 28.14 -5.91 0.60
N GLY A 384 26.82 -6.07 0.56
CA GLY A 384 25.87 -5.39 1.43
C GLY A 384 24.42 -5.75 1.10
N LEU A 385 23.57 -5.66 2.09
CA LEU A 385 22.15 -6.00 2.01
C LEU A 385 21.32 -4.84 1.42
N THR A 386 21.72 -4.30 0.27
CA THR A 386 21.07 -3.14 -0.34
C THR A 386 20.85 -3.33 -1.84
N SER A 387 19.84 -2.66 -2.38
CA SER A 387 19.55 -2.70 -3.80
C SER A 387 20.42 -1.70 -4.60
N PRO A 388 20.69 -1.94 -5.89
CA PRO A 388 21.36 -0.97 -6.75
C PRO A 388 20.67 0.40 -6.77
N ARG A 389 19.33 0.45 -6.65
CA ARG A 389 18.57 1.71 -6.62
C ARG A 389 18.88 2.56 -5.40
N VAL A 390 19.01 1.95 -4.23
CA VAL A 390 19.39 2.66 -3.00
C VAL A 390 20.79 3.27 -3.15
N ARG A 391 21.73 2.53 -3.72
CA ARG A 391 23.09 3.03 -3.99
C ARG A 391 23.08 4.23 -4.94
N HIS A 392 22.33 4.15 -6.05
CA HIS A 392 22.17 5.28 -6.97
C HIS A 392 21.46 6.47 -6.30
N PHE A 393 20.50 6.21 -5.45
CA PHE A 393 19.78 7.25 -4.71
C PHE A 393 20.71 8.01 -3.77
N LEU A 394 21.48 7.30 -2.94
CA LEU A 394 22.44 7.91 -2.02
C LEU A 394 23.54 8.67 -2.77
N ASN A 395 24.06 8.11 -3.88
CA ASN A 395 25.04 8.79 -4.72
C ASN A 395 24.49 10.10 -5.30
N ASN A 396 23.25 10.09 -5.79
CA ASN A 396 22.60 11.31 -6.30
C ASN A 396 22.37 12.35 -5.20
N LEU A 397 22.01 11.94 -3.98
CA LEU A 397 21.91 12.86 -2.85
C LEU A 397 23.26 13.51 -2.54
N CYS A 398 24.33 12.73 -2.55
CA CYS A 398 25.70 13.19 -2.27
C CYS A 398 26.33 13.97 -3.43
N SER A 399 25.72 14.04 -4.61
CA SER A 399 26.20 14.84 -5.74
C SER A 399 25.85 16.32 -5.66
N GLN A 400 25.06 16.74 -4.67
CA GLN A 400 24.73 18.15 -4.48
C GLN A 400 25.91 18.96 -3.98
N GLU A 401 25.98 20.24 -4.36
CA GLU A 401 27.02 21.16 -3.88
C GLU A 401 26.93 21.31 -2.35
N GLY A 402 28.05 21.22 -1.68
CA GLY A 402 28.12 21.36 -0.22
C GLY A 402 27.67 20.12 0.56
N ALA A 403 27.61 18.96 -0.07
CA ALA A 403 27.20 17.73 0.59
C ALA A 403 28.13 17.35 1.76
N VAL A 404 27.54 17.13 2.94
CA VAL A 404 28.16 16.56 4.13
C VAL A 404 27.36 15.35 4.54
N TYR A 405 27.90 14.17 4.31
CA TYR A 405 27.21 12.88 4.44
C TYR A 405 27.58 12.16 5.74
N LEU A 406 26.58 11.63 6.42
CA LEU A 406 26.76 10.68 7.52
C LEU A 406 26.01 9.40 7.20
N GLU A 407 26.70 8.27 7.28
CA GLU A 407 26.06 6.95 7.29
C GLU A 407 26.22 6.30 8.67
N VAL A 408 25.11 5.84 9.23
CA VAL A 408 25.04 5.08 10.48
C VAL A 408 24.70 3.64 10.15
N GLY A 409 25.55 2.68 10.55
CA GLY A 409 25.43 1.28 10.18
C GLY A 409 26.14 0.96 8.85
N VAL A 410 27.39 1.33 8.74
CA VAL A 410 28.15 1.24 7.47
C VAL A 410 28.48 -0.21 7.09
N TYR A 411 28.61 -1.12 8.08
CA TYR A 411 28.96 -2.54 7.86
C TYR A 411 30.23 -2.69 6.99
N ALA A 412 30.13 -3.33 5.81
CA ALA A 412 31.23 -3.48 4.87
C ALA A 412 31.42 -2.28 3.91
N GLY A 413 30.53 -1.29 3.94
CA GLY A 413 30.63 -0.04 3.20
C GLY A 413 29.96 -0.04 1.83
N SER A 414 29.04 -0.96 1.57
CA SER A 414 28.38 -1.05 0.26
C SER A 414 27.64 0.23 -0.15
N THR A 415 26.87 0.79 0.75
CA THR A 415 26.12 2.04 0.58
C THR A 415 27.02 3.26 0.68
N PHE A 416 27.93 3.27 1.64
CA PHE A 416 28.87 4.37 1.85
C PHE A 416 29.78 4.59 0.65
N CYS A 417 30.47 3.55 0.19
CA CYS A 417 31.33 3.66 -0.99
C CYS A 417 30.56 4.12 -2.24
N ALA A 418 29.33 3.62 -2.40
CA ALA A 418 28.46 4.05 -3.50
C ALA A 418 28.10 5.53 -3.38
N ALA A 419 27.73 6.00 -2.18
CA ALA A 419 27.33 7.39 -1.93
C ALA A 419 28.45 8.37 -2.27
N VAL A 420 29.67 8.07 -1.87
CA VAL A 420 30.82 9.00 -2.02
C VAL A 420 31.51 8.91 -3.38
N GLN A 421 31.31 7.82 -4.14
CA GLN A 421 32.03 7.59 -5.38
C GLN A 421 31.74 8.65 -6.45
N ASN A 422 32.81 9.24 -7.01
CA ASN A 422 32.77 10.26 -8.07
C ASN A 422 31.94 11.53 -7.72
N ASN A 423 31.72 11.82 -6.45
CA ASN A 423 31.06 13.03 -5.98
C ASN A 423 32.10 14.02 -5.40
N ASP A 424 31.84 15.31 -5.61
CA ASP A 424 32.59 16.42 -5.01
C ASP A 424 31.82 16.87 -3.76
N MET A 425 32.34 16.50 -2.60
CA MET A 425 31.69 16.70 -1.31
C MET A 425 32.51 17.59 -0.38
N VAL A 426 31.93 18.06 0.71
CA VAL A 426 32.67 18.77 1.78
C VAL A 426 33.29 17.77 2.76
N ALA A 427 32.51 16.76 3.17
CA ALA A 427 32.97 15.70 4.06
C ALA A 427 32.06 14.49 4.03
N ALA A 428 32.57 13.34 4.43
CA ALA A 428 31.78 12.13 4.66
C ALA A 428 32.19 11.44 5.97
N TYR A 429 31.20 10.99 6.74
CA TYR A 429 31.36 10.36 8.03
C TYR A 429 30.77 8.95 8.00
N ALA A 430 31.59 7.95 8.31
CA ALA A 430 31.19 6.54 8.38
C ALA A 430 31.10 6.09 9.83
N ASN A 431 29.91 5.83 10.34
CA ASN A 431 29.72 5.35 11.71
C ASN A 431 29.26 3.90 11.74
N ASP A 432 29.95 3.09 12.51
CA ASP A 432 29.54 1.74 12.90
C ASP A 432 30.28 1.37 14.20
N ASN A 433 29.74 0.46 14.95
CA ASN A 433 30.43 -0.09 16.12
C ASN A 433 31.22 -1.37 15.77
N TRP A 434 31.02 -1.93 14.58
CA TRP A 434 31.55 -3.21 14.09
C TRP A 434 31.53 -4.33 15.16
N SER A 435 30.68 -4.19 16.17
CA SER A 435 30.42 -5.22 17.14
C SER A 435 29.42 -6.18 16.52
N GLN A 436 29.86 -7.33 16.13
CA GLN A 436 29.00 -8.37 15.60
C GLN A 436 28.33 -9.16 16.71
N PRO A 437 27.12 -8.86 17.08
CA PRO A 437 26.25 -9.91 17.54
C PRO A 437 25.06 -10.03 16.60
N ASN A 438 24.91 -11.17 16.00
CA ASN A 438 23.63 -11.60 15.44
C ASN A 438 23.15 -10.98 14.11
N LEU A 439 24.03 -10.79 13.12
CA LEU A 439 23.56 -11.05 11.77
C LEU A 439 23.37 -12.58 11.65
N GLN A 440 22.44 -13.12 12.44
CA GLN A 440 21.82 -14.38 12.02
C GLN A 440 21.10 -14.05 10.73
N PRO A 441 21.40 -14.73 9.62
CA PRO A 441 20.66 -14.53 8.40
C PRO A 441 19.19 -14.80 8.74
N ALA A 442 18.37 -13.77 8.71
CA ALA A 442 16.91 -13.91 8.77
C ALA A 442 16.39 -14.69 7.56
N ARG A 443 17.31 -15.10 6.69
CA ARG A 443 17.10 -15.89 5.48
C ARG A 443 18.29 -16.83 5.30
N GLU A 444 18.03 -18.13 5.38
CA GLU A 444 18.98 -19.20 5.04
C GLU A 444 19.42 -19.20 3.56
N ASP A 445 18.82 -18.34 2.72
CA ASP A 445 19.01 -18.24 1.27
C ASP A 445 19.93 -17.08 0.84
N LEU A 446 20.41 -16.23 1.77
CA LEU A 446 21.44 -15.25 1.49
C LEU A 446 22.81 -15.80 1.90
N GLU A 447 23.56 -16.32 0.93
CA GLU A 447 24.99 -16.61 1.09
C GLU A 447 25.75 -15.28 1.27
N LEU A 448 25.79 -14.76 2.51
CA LEU A 448 26.73 -13.71 2.88
C LEU A 448 28.11 -14.36 3.01
N THR A 449 29.03 -14.02 2.13
CA THR A 449 30.38 -14.58 2.11
C THR A 449 31.29 -13.94 3.17
N LEU A 450 30.85 -12.83 3.78
CA LEU A 450 31.63 -12.11 4.78
C LEU A 450 31.30 -12.59 6.22
N GLU A 451 32.07 -13.55 6.70
CA GLU A 451 32.19 -13.83 8.12
C GLU A 451 33.15 -12.80 8.76
N ASN A 452 32.74 -12.13 9.84
CA ASN A 452 33.54 -11.19 10.62
C ASN A 452 33.95 -9.88 9.91
N VAL A 453 32.97 -9.07 9.50
CA VAL A 453 33.24 -7.71 9.00
C VAL A 453 33.76 -6.83 10.13
N THR A 454 34.88 -6.14 9.88
CA THR A 454 35.56 -5.23 10.81
C THR A 454 35.75 -3.86 10.15
N VAL A 455 36.17 -2.88 10.93
CA VAL A 455 36.58 -1.58 10.41
C VAL A 455 37.66 -1.70 9.33
N ASP A 456 38.57 -2.68 9.45
CA ASP A 456 39.60 -2.91 8.42
C ASP A 456 39.02 -3.42 7.11
N THR A 457 37.96 -4.21 7.18
CA THR A 457 37.19 -4.67 6.00
C THR A 457 36.57 -3.46 5.28
N PHE A 458 35.93 -2.58 6.02
CA PHE A 458 35.36 -1.32 5.48
C PHE A 458 36.44 -0.44 4.84
N VAL A 459 37.54 -0.17 5.56
CA VAL A 459 38.63 0.67 5.05
C VAL A 459 39.24 0.09 3.77
N LYS A 460 39.43 -1.22 3.72
CA LYS A 460 39.89 -1.92 2.52
C LYS A 460 38.93 -1.72 1.36
N ASN A 461 37.65 -1.97 1.56
CA ASN A 461 36.61 -1.79 0.52
C ASN A 461 36.56 -0.34 0.03
N LEU A 462 36.69 0.62 0.93
CA LEU A 462 36.74 2.04 0.60
C LEU A 462 37.96 2.35 -0.31
N GLN A 463 39.15 1.86 0.04
CA GLN A 463 40.36 2.06 -0.74
C GLN A 463 40.32 1.41 -2.12
N GLU A 464 39.69 0.23 -2.23
CA GLU A 464 39.59 -0.51 -3.48
C GLU A 464 38.53 0.03 -4.43
N ASN A 465 37.46 0.62 -3.90
CA ASN A 465 36.28 1.02 -4.70
C ASN A 465 36.11 2.54 -4.85
N VAL A 466 36.77 3.33 -4.01
CA VAL A 466 36.72 4.79 -4.08
C VAL A 466 38.12 5.28 -4.38
N THR A 467 38.31 5.94 -5.53
CA THR A 467 39.60 6.43 -5.98
C THR A 467 40.03 7.61 -5.09
N THR A 468 40.75 7.32 -4.02
CA THR A 468 41.17 8.30 -3.01
C THR A 468 42.10 9.38 -3.55
N GLU A 469 42.80 9.13 -4.68
CA GLU A 469 43.69 10.11 -5.34
C GLU A 469 42.94 11.29 -5.99
N THR A 470 41.63 11.16 -6.18
CA THR A 470 40.78 12.21 -6.78
C THR A 470 39.79 12.85 -5.81
N LEU A 471 39.75 12.37 -4.56
CA LEU A 471 38.88 12.94 -3.54
C LEU A 471 39.51 14.20 -2.94
N ASP A 472 38.84 15.33 -3.08
CA ASP A 472 39.27 16.63 -2.49
C ASP A 472 38.47 16.93 -1.20
N PHE A 473 38.00 15.88 -0.49
CA PHE A 473 37.28 16.01 0.76
C PHE A 473 37.68 14.95 1.81
N ASP A 474 37.41 15.25 3.09
CA ASP A 474 37.77 14.42 4.22
C ASP A 474 36.74 13.28 4.44
N ILE A 475 37.22 12.03 4.54
CA ILE A 475 36.42 10.90 5.02
C ILE A 475 36.87 10.54 6.44
N GLN A 476 35.94 10.54 7.38
CA GLN A 476 36.19 10.21 8.78
C GLN A 476 35.44 8.96 9.22
N VAL A 477 36.15 8.02 9.82
CA VAL A 477 35.58 6.81 10.42
C VAL A 477 35.30 7.05 11.91
N LEU A 478 34.04 6.92 12.29
CA LEU A 478 33.55 7.09 13.65
C LEU A 478 33.21 5.70 14.24
N ASN A 479 34.18 5.07 14.91
CA ASN A 479 33.98 3.76 15.50
C ASN A 479 33.30 3.87 16.87
N GLY A 480 32.06 3.40 16.95
CA GLY A 480 31.28 3.41 18.19
C GLY A 480 29.78 3.40 17.96
N ASP A 481 29.04 3.35 19.05
CA ASP A 481 27.57 3.37 19.05
C ASP A 481 27.07 4.75 18.57
N SER A 482 26.13 4.74 17.64
CA SER A 482 25.56 5.96 17.04
C SER A 482 24.85 6.86 18.06
N SER A 483 24.29 6.28 19.14
CA SER A 483 23.68 7.07 20.22
C SER A 483 24.67 7.92 21.02
N GLY A 484 25.99 7.66 20.89
CA GLY A 484 27.05 8.44 21.50
C GLY A 484 27.57 9.60 20.65
N LEU A 485 27.11 9.74 19.41
CA LEU A 485 27.53 10.80 18.50
C LEU A 485 27.00 12.16 18.98
N GLY A 486 27.84 13.19 18.85
CA GLY A 486 27.50 14.56 19.18
C GLY A 486 28.34 15.54 18.40
N LYS A 487 28.08 16.84 18.55
CA LYS A 487 28.76 17.93 17.79
C LYS A 487 30.27 17.81 17.74
N LYS A 488 30.91 17.32 18.78
CA LYS A 488 32.37 17.17 18.90
C LYS A 488 32.98 16.20 17.87
N ASP A 489 32.17 15.29 17.35
CA ASP A 489 32.61 14.22 16.43
C ASP A 489 32.61 14.69 14.97
N PHE A 490 32.07 15.89 14.69
CA PHE A 490 31.88 16.42 13.35
C PHE A 490 32.60 17.75 13.15
N LYS A 491 33.44 17.85 12.11
CA LYS A 491 34.11 19.09 11.70
C LYS A 491 33.13 20.02 10.96
N HIS A 492 32.21 19.46 10.21
CA HIS A 492 31.15 20.13 9.45
C HIS A 492 29.79 19.69 9.90
N ASN A 493 28.79 20.57 9.84
CA ASN A 493 27.41 20.17 10.08
C ASN A 493 26.94 19.23 8.97
N VAL A 494 26.25 18.18 9.34
CA VAL A 494 25.74 17.14 8.43
C VAL A 494 24.46 17.62 7.77
N ASN A 495 24.34 17.45 6.45
CA ASN A 495 23.11 17.78 5.73
C ASN A 495 22.48 16.59 4.99
N ILE A 496 23.14 15.44 4.99
CA ILE A 496 22.59 14.18 4.48
C ILE A 496 22.92 13.07 5.47
N ILE A 497 21.88 12.40 5.99
CA ILE A 497 22.03 11.26 6.90
C ILE A 497 21.36 10.05 6.27
N PHE A 498 22.08 8.93 6.22
CA PHE A 498 21.52 7.62 5.98
C PHE A 498 21.62 6.79 7.26
N TYR A 499 20.49 6.43 7.82
CA TYR A 499 20.41 5.64 9.05
C TYR A 499 20.00 4.21 8.73
N ASP A 500 20.93 3.30 8.89
CA ASP A 500 20.80 1.83 8.75
C ASP A 500 21.45 1.15 10.00
N GLY A 501 21.24 1.74 11.15
CA GLY A 501 21.81 1.29 12.42
C GLY A 501 20.87 0.41 13.24
N ASP A 502 21.06 0.44 14.56
CA ASP A 502 20.22 -0.33 15.49
C ASP A 502 18.77 0.18 15.49
N ASN A 503 17.86 -0.66 15.02
CA ASN A 503 16.43 -0.36 14.89
C ASN A 503 15.65 -0.51 16.21
N SER A 504 16.31 -0.73 17.36
CA SER A 504 15.64 -0.69 18.66
C SER A 504 15.13 0.72 18.97
N GLU A 505 13.91 0.82 19.52
CA GLU A 505 13.25 2.11 19.78
C GLU A 505 14.13 3.05 20.62
N GLY A 506 14.84 2.53 21.61
CA GLY A 506 15.70 3.32 22.48
C GLY A 506 16.87 3.96 21.74
N LYS A 507 17.61 3.16 20.95
CA LYS A 507 18.81 3.61 20.23
C LYS A 507 18.48 4.58 19.09
N MET A 508 17.48 4.22 18.28
CA MET A 508 17.02 5.07 17.20
C MET A 508 16.54 6.42 17.71
N ARG A 509 15.75 6.43 18.78
CA ARG A 509 15.28 7.67 19.40
C ARG A 509 16.43 8.52 19.96
N GLU A 510 17.38 7.89 20.65
CA GLU A 510 18.55 8.60 21.23
C GLU A 510 19.40 9.23 20.14
N PHE A 511 19.68 8.51 19.06
CA PHE A 511 20.37 9.06 17.89
C PHE A 511 19.63 10.26 17.30
N PHE A 512 18.32 10.13 17.05
CA PHE A 512 17.52 11.21 16.46
C PHE A 512 17.47 12.48 17.32
N LEU A 513 17.47 12.34 18.63
CA LEU A 513 17.55 13.50 19.53
C LEU A 513 18.93 14.16 19.48
N ASN A 514 19.99 13.38 19.39
CA ASN A 514 21.36 13.90 19.38
C ASN A 514 21.75 14.51 18.03
N MET A 515 21.19 14.00 16.90
CA MET A 515 21.60 14.46 15.58
C MET A 515 21.29 15.94 15.33
N ILE A 516 20.32 16.53 16.01
CA ILE A 516 19.95 17.94 15.89
C ILE A 516 21.15 18.86 16.25
N GLU A 517 22.04 18.40 17.13
CA GLU A 517 23.20 19.20 17.57
C GLU A 517 24.28 19.35 16.48
N PHE A 518 24.31 18.43 15.52
CA PHE A 518 25.37 18.39 14.49
C PHE A 518 24.85 18.43 13.05
N THR A 519 23.54 18.59 12.85
CA THR A 519 22.96 18.79 11.53
C THR A 519 22.89 20.28 11.15
N GLU A 520 22.73 20.53 9.85
CA GLU A 520 22.30 21.85 9.35
C GLU A 520 20.84 22.10 9.73
N ASP A 521 20.39 23.36 9.65
CA ASP A 521 18.99 23.74 9.88
C ASP A 521 18.03 23.02 8.91
N VAL A 522 18.55 22.66 7.74
CA VAL A 522 17.85 21.87 6.73
C VAL A 522 18.74 20.71 6.32
N PHE A 523 18.25 19.51 6.50
CA PHE A 523 18.98 18.28 6.17
C PHE A 523 18.04 17.21 5.60
N THR A 524 18.64 16.24 4.92
CA THR A 524 17.93 15.05 4.42
C THR A 524 18.20 13.87 5.34
N LEU A 525 17.16 13.27 5.89
CA LEU A 525 17.23 12.02 6.64
C LEU A 525 16.63 10.89 5.80
N VAL A 526 17.44 9.89 5.50
CA VAL A 526 17.04 8.64 4.87
C VAL A 526 17.11 7.55 5.94
N VAL A 527 16.03 6.83 6.17
CA VAL A 527 15.97 5.73 7.15
C VAL A 527 15.74 4.44 6.38
N ASP A 528 16.64 3.48 6.55
CA ASP A 528 16.45 2.13 6.00
C ASP A 528 15.42 1.33 6.80
N ASP A 529 15.02 0.18 6.28
CA ASP A 529 13.98 -0.66 6.89
C ASP A 529 12.67 0.09 7.24
N ALA A 530 12.37 1.17 6.50
CA ALA A 530 11.15 1.96 6.70
C ALA A 530 9.85 1.18 6.37
N ASN A 531 9.96 -0.05 5.85
CA ASN A 531 8.85 -1.01 5.74
C ASN A 531 8.52 -1.70 7.07
N ILE A 532 9.36 -1.55 8.09
CA ILE A 532 9.10 -2.01 9.45
C ILE A 532 8.27 -0.95 10.17
N GLU A 533 7.07 -1.32 10.59
CA GLU A 533 6.08 -0.40 11.20
C GLU A 533 6.64 0.37 12.41
N GLN A 534 7.47 -0.29 13.21
CA GLN A 534 8.13 0.33 14.35
C GLN A 534 9.04 1.48 13.93
N ASN A 535 9.85 1.32 12.88
CA ASN A 535 10.78 2.34 12.39
C ASN A 535 10.03 3.55 11.84
N ILE A 536 8.94 3.31 11.10
CA ILE A 536 8.05 4.40 10.64
C ILE A 536 7.48 5.16 11.84
N ALA A 537 6.98 4.45 12.85
CA ALA A 537 6.35 5.08 14.00
C ALA A 537 7.33 5.92 14.82
N ILE A 538 8.58 5.45 14.99
CA ILE A 538 9.63 6.19 15.70
C ILE A 538 10.02 7.43 14.92
N THR A 539 10.31 7.28 13.62
CA THR A 539 10.71 8.39 12.74
C THR A 539 9.61 9.45 12.67
N LYS A 540 8.37 9.03 12.54
CA LYS A 540 7.21 9.95 12.49
C LYS A 540 7.05 10.71 13.81
N ARG A 541 7.13 10.05 14.97
CA ARG A 541 7.06 10.71 16.28
C ARG A 541 8.17 11.74 16.47
N PHE A 542 9.36 11.45 15.95
CA PHE A 542 10.47 12.38 15.98
C PHE A 542 10.16 13.63 15.12
N ILE A 543 9.74 13.43 13.87
CA ILE A 543 9.39 14.54 12.96
C ILE A 543 8.24 15.38 13.51
N ASP A 544 7.20 14.74 14.06
CA ASP A 544 6.05 15.43 14.66
C ASP A 544 6.42 16.21 15.95
N GLY A 545 7.53 15.87 16.58
CA GLY A 545 8.04 16.52 17.80
C GLY A 545 9.03 17.67 17.53
N MET A 546 9.55 17.79 16.31
CA MET A 546 10.38 18.94 15.87
C MET A 546 9.52 20.15 15.54
#